data_f9bbb4aaad789ad4af3cf0a6674a9210
#
_entry.id   f9bbb4aaad789ad4af3cf0a6674a9210
#
_cell.length_a   1.000
_cell.length_b   1.000
_cell.length_c   1.000
_cell.angle_alpha   90.00
_cell.angle_beta   90.00
_cell.angle_gamma   90.00
#
_symmetry.space_group_name_H-M   'P 1'
#
loop_
_entity.id
_entity.type
_entity.pdbx_description
1 polymer ?
#
loop_
_entity_poly.entity_id
_entity_poly.type
_entity_poly.pdbx_seq_one_letter_code
_entity_poly.pdbx_strand_id
1 'polypeptide(L)'
;KSAYEKTGVYVNAMRRLHLSQPLVDTDLPDDWEVLRDIENKINGEFEFKDSEDVWNEAKEAVGSRFSGATYHKLAKNRNRGMLWPIKKEDTPILHVEDFRTTDGKGTFAYHQYQLREQVKKLVNKEEFAKNEFYLTTGRTIVQYNNAAQTQRSEALNSKYDKDVVLASIEDKDRIGSDHIIMRTQYGETAVLPVKFVKTIKQGTLFTTFHHATSKVNYIFGDEADELIMTAKFKSVRVEIEPIFIEKEEKWISIVTTQKFMNQTVFQKL
;
A
#
# COMPACT_ATOMS: atom_id res chain seq x y z
N LYS A 1 18.53 1.99 -3.50
CA LYS A 1 18.36 2.48 -4.88
C LYS A 1 16.91 2.37 -5.33
N SER A 2 16.44 3.32 -6.13
CA SER A 2 15.14 3.24 -6.83
C SER A 2 15.25 2.40 -8.11
N ALA A 3 14.11 2.13 -8.78
CA ALA A 3 14.10 1.41 -10.04
C ALA A 3 14.88 2.12 -11.18
N TYR A 4 15.13 3.43 -11.06
CA TYR A 4 15.91 4.21 -12.03
C TYR A 4 17.41 4.21 -11.76
N GLU A 5 17.84 3.65 -10.63
CA GLU A 5 19.23 3.70 -10.16
C GLU A 5 19.86 2.31 -10.10
N LYS A 6 19.15 1.27 -10.52
CA LYS A 6 19.62 -0.13 -10.41
C LYS A 6 19.39 -0.97 -11.66
N THR A 7 20.24 -1.98 -11.82
CA THR A 7 20.04 -3.06 -12.79
C THR A 7 19.27 -4.20 -12.13
N GLY A 8 18.29 -4.77 -12.84
CA GLY A 8 17.55 -5.92 -12.34
C GLY A 8 16.48 -6.39 -13.31
N VAL A 9 15.92 -7.57 -13.05
CA VAL A 9 14.85 -8.14 -13.86
C VAL A 9 13.50 -7.82 -13.23
N TYR A 10 12.59 -7.29 -14.02
CA TYR A 10 11.25 -6.92 -13.62
C TYR A 10 10.21 -7.68 -14.43
N VAL A 11 9.12 -8.06 -13.78
CA VAL A 11 7.98 -8.72 -14.42
C VAL A 11 6.81 -7.75 -14.46
N ASN A 12 6.21 -7.57 -15.63
CA ASN A 12 4.99 -6.78 -15.76
C ASN A 12 3.72 -7.67 -15.71
N ALA A 13 2.55 -7.04 -15.64
CA ALA A 13 1.27 -7.73 -15.58
C ALA A 13 0.95 -8.57 -16.85
N MET A 14 1.65 -8.35 -17.96
CA MET A 14 1.53 -9.12 -19.19
C MET A 14 2.50 -10.31 -19.26
N ARG A 15 3.05 -10.77 -18.15
CA ARG A 15 4.05 -11.85 -18.08
C ARG A 15 5.36 -11.55 -18.80
N ARG A 16 5.73 -10.29 -18.99
CA ARG A 16 7.00 -9.97 -19.65
C ARG A 16 8.09 -9.72 -18.64
N LEU A 17 9.21 -10.37 -18.83
CA LEU A 17 10.46 -10.09 -18.15
C LEU A 17 11.20 -8.99 -18.92
N HIS A 18 11.63 -7.98 -18.20
CA HIS A 18 12.44 -6.88 -18.69
C HIS A 18 13.70 -6.74 -17.85
N LEU A 19 14.84 -6.52 -18.50
CA LEU A 19 16.05 -6.09 -17.81
C LEU A 19 16.06 -4.56 -17.75
N SER A 20 16.00 -4.02 -16.54
CA SER A 20 16.20 -2.60 -16.29
C SER A 20 17.68 -2.26 -16.30
N GLN A 21 18.00 -1.05 -16.73
CA GLN A 21 19.33 -0.45 -16.65
C GLN A 21 19.23 0.86 -15.85
N PRO A 22 20.24 1.24 -15.09
CA PRO A 22 20.21 2.51 -14.38
C PRO A 22 20.19 3.69 -15.37
N LEU A 23 19.38 4.68 -15.07
CA LEU A 23 19.28 5.95 -15.77
C LEU A 23 19.99 7.07 -15.00
N VAL A 24 20.22 6.86 -13.71
CA VAL A 24 20.86 7.79 -12.79
C VAL A 24 21.89 7.03 -11.98
N ASP A 25 23.09 7.56 -11.89
CA ASP A 25 24.14 7.03 -11.03
C ASP A 25 23.94 7.48 -9.59
N THR A 26 24.24 6.61 -8.65
CA THR A 26 24.15 6.88 -7.21
C THR A 26 25.09 5.95 -6.43
N ASP A 27 25.66 6.48 -5.37
CA ASP A 27 26.51 5.72 -4.43
C ASP A 27 25.69 4.92 -3.39
N LEU A 28 24.36 4.97 -3.45
CA LEU A 28 23.50 4.19 -2.56
C LEU A 28 23.64 2.69 -2.88
N PRO A 29 23.61 1.80 -1.89
CA PRO A 29 23.60 0.35 -2.12
C PRO A 29 22.27 -0.11 -2.74
N ASP A 30 22.31 -1.19 -3.48
CA ASP A 30 21.12 -1.95 -3.88
C ASP A 30 20.51 -2.69 -2.68
N ASP A 31 19.21 -3.00 -2.74
CA ASP A 31 18.52 -3.73 -1.68
C ASP A 31 19.19 -5.09 -1.40
N TRP A 32 19.61 -5.80 -2.46
CA TRP A 32 20.31 -7.09 -2.35
C TRP A 32 21.69 -6.96 -1.71
N GLU A 33 22.42 -5.84 -1.95
CA GLU A 33 23.71 -5.57 -1.31
C GLU A 33 23.54 -5.40 0.19
N VAL A 34 22.52 -4.62 0.61
CA VAL A 34 22.20 -4.45 2.03
C VAL A 34 21.84 -5.78 2.69
N LEU A 35 21.02 -6.60 2.03
CA LEU A 35 20.63 -7.92 2.54
C LEU A 35 21.83 -8.86 2.62
N ARG A 36 22.67 -8.91 1.58
CA ARG A 36 23.93 -9.68 1.59
C ARG A 36 24.83 -9.27 2.75
N ASP A 37 25.00 -7.97 2.95
CA ASP A 37 25.92 -7.45 3.98
C ASP A 37 25.39 -7.73 5.40
N ILE A 38 24.07 -7.74 5.60
CA ILE A 38 23.45 -8.18 6.85
C ILE A 38 23.66 -9.67 7.06
N GLU A 39 23.37 -10.50 6.05
CA GLU A 39 23.53 -11.95 6.14
C GLU A 39 24.98 -12.35 6.38
N ASN A 40 25.94 -11.72 5.69
CA ASN A 40 27.35 -11.95 5.90
C ASN A 40 27.87 -11.58 7.29
N LYS A 41 27.17 -10.66 7.99
CA LYS A 41 27.48 -10.37 9.40
C LYS A 41 26.91 -11.42 10.37
N ILE A 42 25.90 -12.16 9.95
CA ILE A 42 25.26 -13.20 10.76
C ILE A 42 25.90 -14.57 10.47
N ASN A 43 25.90 -15.01 9.22
CA ASN A 43 26.29 -16.36 8.79
C ASN A 43 27.56 -16.38 7.92
N GLY A 44 27.89 -15.29 7.22
CA GLY A 44 29.17 -15.15 6.50
C GLY A 44 29.28 -15.88 5.16
N GLU A 45 28.18 -16.25 4.51
CA GLU A 45 28.21 -17.22 3.39
C GLU A 45 27.72 -16.69 2.03
N PHE A 46 27.30 -15.43 1.90
CA PHE A 46 26.77 -14.92 0.63
C PHE A 46 27.83 -14.23 -0.23
N GLU A 47 28.09 -14.78 -1.42
CA GLU A 47 29.12 -14.31 -2.35
C GLU A 47 28.60 -13.58 -3.60
N PHE A 48 27.35 -13.08 -3.59
CA PHE A 48 26.83 -12.33 -4.74
C PHE A 48 27.68 -11.11 -5.05
N LYS A 49 28.13 -10.99 -6.29
CA LYS A 49 28.96 -9.90 -6.79
C LYS A 49 28.14 -8.80 -7.45
N ASP A 50 27.07 -9.21 -8.12
CA ASP A 50 26.20 -8.29 -8.86
C ASP A 50 24.74 -8.80 -8.89
N SER A 51 23.86 -8.01 -9.49
CA SER A 51 22.45 -8.36 -9.62
C SER A 51 22.17 -9.51 -10.59
N GLU A 52 23.12 -9.87 -11.45
CA GLU A 52 23.01 -11.06 -12.32
C GLU A 52 23.21 -12.35 -11.52
N ASP A 53 24.11 -12.37 -10.54
CA ASP A 53 24.30 -13.50 -9.62
C ASP A 53 23.00 -13.77 -8.85
N VAL A 54 22.38 -12.71 -8.29
CA VAL A 54 21.08 -12.81 -7.60
C VAL A 54 19.98 -13.33 -8.54
N TRP A 55 19.96 -12.84 -9.78
CA TRP A 55 19.01 -13.32 -10.77
C TRP A 55 19.23 -14.78 -11.15
N ASN A 56 20.49 -15.22 -11.23
CA ASN A 56 20.82 -16.60 -11.55
C ASN A 56 20.30 -17.56 -10.48
N GLU A 57 20.46 -17.24 -9.20
CA GLU A 57 19.87 -18.02 -8.10
C GLU A 57 18.34 -17.98 -8.13
N ALA A 58 17.73 -16.81 -8.32
CA ALA A 58 16.28 -16.67 -8.44
C ALA A 58 15.71 -17.53 -9.58
N LYS A 59 16.40 -17.64 -10.71
CA LYS A 59 16.00 -18.53 -11.82
C LYS A 59 16.00 -19.99 -11.42
N GLU A 60 17.00 -20.42 -10.67
CA GLU A 60 17.10 -21.80 -10.18
C GLU A 60 15.96 -22.12 -9.22
N ALA A 61 15.69 -21.24 -8.28
CA ALA A 61 14.58 -21.38 -7.34
C ALA A 61 13.20 -21.43 -8.02
N VAL A 62 12.99 -20.61 -9.06
CA VAL A 62 11.73 -20.61 -9.86
C VAL A 62 11.70 -21.79 -10.84
N GLY A 63 12.86 -22.34 -11.18
CA GLY A 63 13.00 -23.49 -12.06
C GLY A 63 12.69 -23.20 -13.53
N SER A 64 12.08 -24.17 -14.22
CA SER A 64 11.89 -24.14 -15.67
C SER A 64 11.15 -22.93 -16.23
N ARG A 65 10.48 -22.14 -15.38
CA ARG A 65 9.74 -20.95 -15.85
C ARG A 65 10.66 -19.84 -16.33
N PHE A 66 11.83 -19.67 -15.69
CA PHE A 66 12.77 -18.59 -15.98
C PHE A 66 14.15 -19.09 -16.45
N SER A 67 14.36 -20.39 -16.57
CA SER A 67 15.68 -20.99 -16.83
C SER A 67 16.42 -20.41 -18.05
N GLY A 68 15.70 -20.04 -19.10
CA GLY A 68 16.27 -19.44 -20.30
C GLY A 68 16.36 -17.91 -20.29
N ALA A 69 15.91 -17.25 -19.22
CA ALA A 69 15.88 -15.78 -19.13
C ALA A 69 17.23 -15.24 -18.61
N THR A 70 18.29 -15.30 -19.41
CA THR A 70 19.59 -14.71 -19.07
C THR A 70 19.58 -13.20 -19.29
N TYR A 71 20.45 -12.47 -18.57
CA TYR A 71 20.64 -11.03 -18.78
C TYR A 71 20.95 -10.71 -20.24
N HIS A 72 21.81 -11.49 -20.88
CA HIS A 72 22.13 -11.35 -22.32
C HIS A 72 20.87 -11.38 -23.19
N LYS A 73 20.00 -12.39 -22.99
CA LYS A 73 18.76 -12.50 -23.79
C LYS A 73 17.76 -11.38 -23.48
N LEU A 74 17.62 -11.02 -22.21
CA LEU A 74 16.74 -9.93 -21.80
C LEU A 74 17.23 -8.59 -22.34
N ALA A 75 18.53 -8.32 -22.31
CA ALA A 75 19.15 -7.13 -22.90
C ALA A 75 18.89 -7.04 -24.42
N LYS A 76 19.03 -8.14 -25.15
CA LYS A 76 18.75 -8.22 -26.58
C LYS A 76 17.28 -7.95 -26.91
N ASN A 77 16.37 -8.30 -26.00
CA ASN A 77 14.92 -8.12 -26.15
C ASN A 77 14.37 -6.93 -25.32
N ARG A 78 15.18 -5.99 -24.90
CA ARG A 78 14.81 -4.95 -23.92
C ARG A 78 13.59 -4.11 -24.33
N ASN A 79 13.37 -3.88 -25.62
CA ASN A 79 12.26 -3.03 -26.10
C ASN A 79 10.89 -3.67 -25.92
N ARG A 80 10.79 -5.00 -26.02
CA ARG A 80 9.51 -5.72 -25.90
C ARG A 80 9.43 -6.61 -24.65
N GLY A 81 10.56 -6.92 -24.03
CA GLY A 81 10.67 -7.95 -23.00
C GLY A 81 10.41 -9.36 -23.53
N MET A 82 10.52 -10.36 -22.67
CA MET A 82 10.31 -11.77 -23.01
C MET A 82 9.16 -12.35 -22.19
N LEU A 83 8.26 -13.08 -22.85
CA LEU A 83 7.10 -13.72 -22.21
C LEU A 83 7.49 -15.02 -21.52
N TRP A 84 7.31 -15.10 -20.21
CA TRP A 84 7.55 -16.35 -19.48
C TRP A 84 6.34 -17.32 -19.58
N PRO A 85 6.55 -18.65 -19.49
CA PRO A 85 7.81 -19.39 -19.23
C PRO A 85 8.83 -19.23 -20.36
N ILE A 86 10.12 -19.06 -19.98
CA ILE A 86 11.22 -18.95 -20.92
C ILE A 86 12.17 -20.12 -20.67
N LYS A 87 12.03 -21.21 -21.38
CA LYS A 87 12.99 -22.32 -21.37
C LYS A 87 14.16 -22.02 -22.30
N LYS A 88 13.85 -21.78 -23.58
CA LYS A 88 14.80 -21.34 -24.61
C LYS A 88 14.33 -20.05 -25.27
N GLU A 89 13.07 -19.99 -25.64
CA GLU A 89 12.41 -18.85 -26.31
C GLU A 89 11.17 -18.39 -25.54
N ASP A 90 10.57 -17.31 -25.98
CA ASP A 90 9.29 -16.78 -25.49
C ASP A 90 8.19 -17.84 -25.53
N THR A 91 7.27 -17.76 -24.56
CA THR A 91 6.02 -18.53 -24.57
C THR A 91 4.84 -17.57 -24.77
N PRO A 92 4.43 -17.27 -25.99
CA PRO A 92 3.37 -16.29 -26.27
C PRO A 92 2.01 -16.69 -25.66
N ILE A 93 1.64 -17.97 -25.76
CA ILE A 93 0.38 -18.52 -25.27
C ILE A 93 0.69 -19.58 -24.22
N LEU A 94 0.03 -19.46 -23.05
CA LEU A 94 0.14 -20.45 -21.98
C LEU A 94 -0.78 -21.64 -22.23
N HIS A 95 -0.38 -22.79 -21.71
CA HIS A 95 -1.23 -23.98 -21.64
C HIS A 95 -1.78 -24.45 -22.98
N VAL A 96 -0.96 -24.34 -24.05
CA VAL A 96 -1.36 -24.80 -25.40
C VAL A 96 -1.54 -26.33 -25.43
N GLU A 97 -0.67 -27.04 -24.73
CA GLU A 97 -0.67 -28.51 -24.69
C GLU A 97 -1.39 -29.04 -23.46
N ASP A 98 -1.01 -28.54 -22.28
CA ASP A 98 -1.54 -28.98 -20.99
C ASP A 98 -1.49 -27.88 -19.92
N PHE A 99 -2.20 -28.12 -18.82
CA PHE A 99 -2.05 -27.38 -17.57
C PHE A 99 -1.03 -28.08 -16.68
N ARG A 100 -0.39 -27.34 -15.77
CA ARG A 100 0.55 -27.90 -14.78
C ARG A 100 -0.17 -28.52 -13.58
N THR A 101 -1.09 -29.39 -13.85
CA THR A 101 -1.82 -30.22 -12.89
C THR A 101 -1.41 -31.67 -13.07
N THR A 102 -1.75 -32.54 -12.13
CA THR A 102 -1.38 -33.97 -12.20
C THR A 102 -1.95 -34.67 -13.40
N ASP A 103 -3.15 -34.23 -13.87
CA ASP A 103 -3.86 -34.79 -15.01
C ASP A 103 -3.79 -33.94 -16.27
N GLY A 104 -2.99 -32.85 -16.25
CA GLY A 104 -2.84 -31.92 -17.36
C GLY A 104 -4.05 -31.04 -17.67
N LYS A 105 -5.10 -31.09 -16.83
CA LYS A 105 -6.36 -30.36 -17.09
C LYS A 105 -6.53 -29.16 -16.16
N GLY A 106 -7.20 -28.12 -16.64
CA GLY A 106 -7.62 -27.00 -15.82
C GLY A 106 -8.72 -27.39 -14.84
N THR A 107 -8.59 -26.96 -13.59
CA THR A 107 -9.60 -27.22 -12.54
C THR A 107 -10.48 -26.00 -12.35
N PHE A 108 -11.79 -26.17 -12.46
CA PHE A 108 -12.77 -25.14 -12.13
C PHE A 108 -13.22 -25.32 -10.67
N ALA A 109 -13.04 -24.28 -9.88
CA ALA A 109 -13.54 -24.24 -8.51
C ALA A 109 -14.81 -23.37 -8.45
N TYR A 110 -15.86 -23.92 -7.85
CA TYR A 110 -17.13 -23.23 -7.71
C TYR A 110 -17.43 -22.98 -6.22
N HIS A 111 -17.34 -21.75 -5.79
CA HIS A 111 -17.44 -21.35 -4.39
C HIS A 111 -18.73 -20.61 -4.03
N GLN A 112 -19.76 -20.63 -4.88
CA GLN A 112 -20.99 -19.85 -4.67
C GLN A 112 -21.65 -20.10 -3.32
N TYR A 113 -21.62 -21.32 -2.83
CA TYR A 113 -22.24 -21.68 -1.55
C TYR A 113 -21.50 -21.02 -0.37
N GLN A 114 -20.19 -21.11 -0.34
CA GLN A 114 -19.36 -20.51 0.72
C GLN A 114 -19.51 -19.00 0.75
N LEU A 115 -19.50 -18.36 -0.42
CA LEU A 115 -19.70 -16.91 -0.53
C LEU A 115 -21.08 -16.49 0.00
N ARG A 116 -22.14 -17.24 -0.30
CA ARG A 116 -23.49 -16.96 0.20
C ARG A 116 -23.59 -17.03 1.73
N GLU A 117 -23.00 -18.02 2.35
CA GLU A 117 -23.00 -18.17 3.81
C GLU A 117 -22.14 -17.09 4.49
N GLN A 118 -21.01 -16.73 3.90
CA GLN A 118 -20.19 -15.63 4.37
C GLN A 118 -20.94 -14.29 4.26
N VAL A 119 -21.61 -14.04 3.14
CA VAL A 119 -22.42 -12.82 2.96
C VAL A 119 -23.61 -12.80 3.94
N LYS A 120 -24.27 -13.92 4.20
CA LYS A 120 -25.33 -14.00 5.22
C LYS A 120 -24.82 -13.68 6.62
N LYS A 121 -23.63 -14.17 7.00
CA LYS A 121 -22.99 -13.83 8.28
C LYS A 121 -22.66 -12.34 8.38
N LEU A 122 -22.24 -11.72 7.29
CA LEU A 122 -21.96 -10.29 7.23
C LEU A 122 -23.23 -9.42 7.23
N VAL A 123 -24.34 -9.94 6.72
CA VAL A 123 -25.63 -9.23 6.63
C VAL A 123 -26.48 -9.44 7.89
N ASN A 124 -26.24 -10.51 8.65
CA ASN A 124 -26.88 -10.67 9.97
C ASN A 124 -26.37 -9.53 10.86
N LYS A 125 -27.26 -8.58 11.10
CA LYS A 125 -27.03 -7.36 11.85
C LYS A 125 -26.44 -7.68 13.23
N GLU A 126 -25.13 -7.66 13.36
CA GLU A 126 -24.54 -7.42 14.66
C GLU A 126 -24.97 -6.01 15.05
N GLU A 127 -25.63 -5.89 16.18
CA GLU A 127 -25.96 -4.57 16.73
C GLU A 127 -24.64 -3.88 17.10
N PHE A 128 -24.40 -2.76 16.46
CA PHE A 128 -23.24 -1.92 16.78
C PHE A 128 -23.57 -1.05 17.98
N ALA A 129 -22.67 -0.96 18.93
CA ALA A 129 -22.71 0.08 19.93
C ALA A 129 -22.63 1.46 19.25
N LYS A 130 -23.04 2.51 19.97
CA LYS A 130 -23.09 3.88 19.40
C LYS A 130 -21.76 4.35 18.84
N ASN A 131 -20.64 3.93 19.45
CA ASN A 131 -19.26 4.29 19.09
C ASN A 131 -18.56 3.27 18.19
N GLU A 132 -19.25 2.21 17.72
CA GLU A 132 -18.64 1.16 16.90
C GLU A 132 -18.95 1.35 15.43
N PHE A 133 -17.97 1.12 14.57
CA PHE A 133 -18.07 1.24 13.12
C PHE A 133 -17.29 0.12 12.41
N TYR A 134 -17.66 -0.17 11.18
CA TYR A 134 -16.80 -0.92 10.28
C TYR A 134 -15.81 0.04 9.61
N LEU A 135 -14.52 -0.23 9.77
CA LEU A 135 -13.47 0.45 9.02
C LEU A 135 -13.07 -0.39 7.81
N THR A 136 -13.02 0.23 6.65
CA THR A 136 -12.33 -0.31 5.47
C THR A 136 -11.15 0.57 5.09
N THR A 137 -10.07 -0.03 4.59
CA THR A 137 -8.89 0.71 4.18
C THR A 137 -8.65 0.62 2.68
N GLY A 138 -8.05 1.65 2.13
CA GLY A 138 -7.72 1.73 0.72
C GLY A 138 -6.51 2.59 0.42
N ARG A 139 -6.35 2.92 -0.86
CA ARG A 139 -5.25 3.75 -1.37
C ARG A 139 -5.81 4.93 -2.15
N THR A 140 -5.03 6.00 -2.21
CA THR A 140 -5.27 7.11 -3.14
C THR A 140 -4.37 6.97 -4.37
N ILE A 141 -4.79 7.57 -5.48
CA ILE A 141 -4.01 7.54 -6.72
C ILE A 141 -2.72 8.39 -6.64
N VAL A 142 -2.67 9.34 -5.71
CA VAL A 142 -1.55 10.29 -5.59
C VAL A 142 -0.42 9.81 -4.69
N GLN A 143 -0.70 8.82 -3.82
CA GLN A 143 0.31 8.25 -2.93
C GLN A 143 0.54 6.77 -3.25
N TYR A 144 1.81 6.36 -3.27
CA TYR A 144 2.21 4.99 -3.56
C TYR A 144 2.56 4.23 -2.28
N ASN A 145 1.90 3.11 -2.03
CA ASN A 145 2.04 2.26 -0.84
C ASN A 145 1.99 3.08 0.47
N ASN A 146 3.06 3.06 1.26
CA ASN A 146 3.22 3.85 2.50
C ASN A 146 3.71 5.28 2.26
N ALA A 147 3.63 5.77 1.03
CA ALA A 147 4.04 7.10 0.59
C ALA A 147 5.52 7.47 0.83
N ALA A 148 6.39 6.54 1.23
CA ALA A 148 7.78 6.81 1.56
C ALA A 148 8.57 7.56 0.44
N GLN A 149 8.20 7.33 -0.81
CA GLN A 149 8.78 8.04 -1.96
C GLN A 149 7.91 9.22 -2.42
N THR A 150 6.59 9.03 -2.52
CA THR A 150 5.69 10.04 -3.07
C THR A 150 5.52 11.26 -2.17
N GLN A 151 5.68 11.13 -0.86
CA GLN A 151 5.72 12.26 0.07
C GLN A 151 6.90 13.21 -0.17
N ARG A 152 7.98 12.75 -0.80
CA ARG A 152 9.14 13.58 -1.18
C ARG A 152 8.86 14.47 -2.38
N SER A 153 7.80 14.19 -3.14
CA SER A 153 7.31 15.06 -4.21
C SER A 153 6.35 16.08 -3.63
N GLU A 154 6.75 17.36 -3.58
CA GLU A 154 5.92 18.45 -3.09
C GLU A 154 4.57 18.51 -3.82
N ALA A 155 4.58 18.33 -5.15
CA ALA A 155 3.37 18.35 -5.98
C ALA A 155 2.38 17.22 -5.66
N LEU A 156 2.86 16.03 -5.25
CA LEU A 156 2.00 14.92 -4.83
C LEU A 156 1.56 15.09 -3.39
N ASN A 157 2.49 15.45 -2.51
CA ASN A 157 2.23 15.59 -1.10
C ASN A 157 1.24 16.73 -0.80
N SER A 158 1.30 17.84 -1.54
CA SER A 158 0.33 18.95 -1.40
C SER A 158 -1.11 18.55 -1.71
N LYS A 159 -1.33 17.47 -2.45
CA LYS A 159 -2.67 16.95 -2.77
C LYS A 159 -3.22 16.00 -1.70
N TYR A 160 -2.36 15.31 -0.98
CA TYR A 160 -2.72 14.32 0.03
C TYR A 160 -1.59 14.16 1.05
N ASP A 161 -1.54 15.06 2.02
CA ASP A 161 -0.47 15.22 3.00
C ASP A 161 -0.68 14.41 4.29
N LYS A 162 -1.88 13.84 4.47
CA LYS A 162 -2.26 13.06 5.66
C LYS A 162 -3.39 12.08 5.35
N ASP A 163 -3.49 11.04 6.16
CA ASP A 163 -4.63 10.15 6.12
C ASP A 163 -5.85 10.84 6.75
N VAL A 164 -7.00 10.71 6.08
CA VAL A 164 -8.28 11.29 6.50
C VAL A 164 -9.31 10.18 6.60
N VAL A 165 -10.11 10.18 7.65
CA VAL A 165 -11.23 9.26 7.78
C VAL A 165 -12.44 9.84 7.04
N LEU A 166 -12.96 9.09 6.07
CA LEU A 166 -14.22 9.41 5.42
C LEU A 166 -15.35 8.68 6.16
N ALA A 167 -16.39 9.40 6.50
CA ALA A 167 -17.59 8.88 7.17
C ALA A 167 -18.85 9.33 6.43
N SER A 168 -19.95 8.61 6.61
CA SER A 168 -21.24 9.04 6.10
C SER A 168 -21.68 10.35 6.74
N ILE A 169 -22.30 11.23 5.95
CA ILE A 169 -22.92 12.45 6.47
C ILE A 169 -24.03 12.13 7.50
N GLU A 170 -24.65 10.95 7.39
CA GLU A 170 -25.70 10.47 8.29
C GLU A 170 -25.15 10.07 9.68
N ASP A 171 -23.83 9.79 9.76
CA ASP A 171 -23.16 9.45 11.03
C ASP A 171 -22.58 10.68 11.75
N LYS A 172 -22.78 11.89 11.21
CA LYS A 172 -22.17 13.11 11.75
C LYS A 172 -22.51 13.32 13.23
N ASP A 173 -23.78 13.21 13.59
CA ASP A 173 -24.23 13.40 14.97
C ASP A 173 -23.82 12.24 15.88
N ARG A 174 -23.69 11.05 15.30
CA ARG A 174 -23.23 9.84 16.00
C ARG A 174 -21.75 9.92 16.34
N ILE A 175 -20.92 10.42 15.42
CA ILE A 175 -19.49 10.64 15.61
C ILE A 175 -19.22 11.84 16.50
N GLY A 176 -19.95 12.93 16.30
CA GLY A 176 -19.97 14.10 17.18
C GLY A 176 -18.71 14.99 17.14
N SER A 177 -17.72 14.68 16.30
CA SER A 177 -16.50 15.47 16.15
C SER A 177 -15.95 15.39 14.72
N ASP A 178 -15.10 16.35 14.36
CA ASP A 178 -14.32 16.36 13.11
C ASP A 178 -12.93 15.70 13.26
N HIS A 179 -12.63 15.15 14.45
CA HIS A 179 -11.43 14.37 14.72
C HIS A 179 -11.75 13.16 15.60
N ILE A 180 -11.16 12.02 15.30
CA ILE A 180 -11.36 10.79 16.07
C ILE A 180 -10.04 10.02 16.26
N ILE A 181 -10.02 9.19 17.31
CA ILE A 181 -9.12 8.04 17.45
C ILE A 181 -9.96 6.79 17.18
N MET A 182 -9.41 5.83 16.45
CA MET A 182 -10.01 4.50 16.27
C MET A 182 -9.23 3.48 17.08
N ARG A 183 -9.94 2.57 17.75
CA ARG A 183 -9.36 1.52 18.61
C ARG A 183 -9.87 0.14 18.24
N THR A 184 -9.01 -0.85 18.44
CA THR A 184 -9.33 -2.27 18.49
C THR A 184 -8.58 -2.92 19.65
N GLN A 185 -8.78 -4.20 19.86
CA GLN A 185 -7.97 -4.96 20.86
C GLN A 185 -6.47 -4.97 20.55
N TYR A 186 -6.05 -4.65 19.33
CA TYR A 186 -4.65 -4.68 18.90
C TYR A 186 -3.92 -3.35 19.09
N GLY A 187 -4.65 -2.24 19.11
CA GLY A 187 -4.07 -0.91 19.28
C GLY A 187 -4.98 0.21 18.86
N GLU A 188 -4.39 1.38 18.68
CA GLU A 188 -5.11 2.59 18.33
C GLU A 188 -4.39 3.41 17.24
N THR A 189 -5.17 4.20 16.51
CA THR A 189 -4.63 5.18 15.55
C THR A 189 -4.14 6.44 16.28
N ALA A 190 -3.41 7.29 15.57
CA ALA A 190 -3.26 8.69 15.97
C ALA A 190 -4.63 9.40 15.86
N VAL A 191 -4.69 10.65 16.33
CA VAL A 191 -5.85 11.52 16.07
C VAL A 191 -5.95 11.80 14.57
N LEU A 192 -7.06 11.42 13.95
CA LEU A 192 -7.31 11.56 12.52
C LEU A 192 -8.47 12.50 12.24
N PRO A 193 -8.35 13.40 11.26
CA PRO A 193 -9.46 14.24 10.83
C PRO A 193 -10.54 13.41 10.14
N VAL A 194 -11.80 13.77 10.36
CA VAL A 194 -12.96 13.15 9.74
C VAL A 194 -13.55 14.08 8.69
N LYS A 195 -13.82 13.54 7.52
CA LYS A 195 -14.55 14.22 6.46
C LYS A 195 -15.88 13.49 6.19
N PHE A 196 -16.98 14.19 6.38
CA PHE A 196 -18.31 13.65 6.14
C PHE A 196 -18.68 13.77 4.66
N VAL A 197 -19.06 12.63 4.04
CA VAL A 197 -19.34 12.52 2.61
C VAL A 197 -20.60 11.68 2.36
N LYS A 198 -21.25 11.89 1.21
CA LYS A 198 -22.46 11.14 0.81
C LYS A 198 -22.16 9.77 0.20
N THR A 199 -20.89 9.51 -0.16
CA THR A 199 -20.46 8.30 -0.88
C THR A 199 -20.13 7.12 0.04
N ILE A 200 -19.99 7.36 1.34
CA ILE A 200 -19.76 6.33 2.35
C ILE A 200 -21.09 5.92 2.97
N LYS A 201 -21.28 4.60 3.10
CA LYS A 201 -22.49 4.04 3.73
C LYS A 201 -22.49 4.30 5.23
N GLN A 202 -23.65 4.57 5.79
CA GLN A 202 -23.84 4.72 7.24
C GLN A 202 -23.28 3.52 8.03
N GLY A 203 -22.62 3.80 9.15
CA GLY A 203 -21.95 2.80 9.99
C GLY A 203 -20.61 2.31 9.46
N THR A 204 -20.14 2.87 8.34
CA THR A 204 -18.84 2.51 7.73
C THR A 204 -17.91 3.71 7.74
N LEU A 205 -16.64 3.46 8.04
CA LEU A 205 -15.54 4.41 7.90
C LEU A 205 -14.60 3.93 6.79
N PHE A 206 -13.97 4.87 6.10
CA PHE A 206 -12.92 4.59 5.15
C PHE A 206 -11.71 5.46 5.46
N THR A 207 -10.51 4.88 5.44
CA THR A 207 -9.28 5.65 5.53
C THR A 207 -8.18 5.06 4.68
N THR A 208 -7.10 5.79 4.51
CA THR A 208 -5.88 5.30 3.89
C THR A 208 -4.83 4.96 4.95
N PHE A 209 -3.74 4.34 4.55
CA PHE A 209 -2.63 3.93 5.42
C PHE A 209 -1.29 4.42 4.87
N HIS A 210 -1.30 5.53 4.15
CA HIS A 210 -0.10 6.02 3.47
C HIS A 210 0.90 6.69 4.41
N HIS A 211 0.43 7.25 5.52
CA HIS A 211 1.27 8.00 6.45
C HIS A 211 1.53 7.19 7.72
N ALA A 212 2.81 6.92 8.01
CA ALA A 212 3.19 6.16 9.20
C ALA A 212 2.72 6.85 10.50
N THR A 213 2.64 8.17 10.50
CA THR A 213 2.17 8.99 11.63
C THR A 213 0.69 8.77 11.96
N SER A 214 -0.11 8.28 11.03
CA SER A 214 -1.54 7.97 11.26
C SER A 214 -1.76 6.73 12.12
N LYS A 215 -0.76 5.85 12.20
CA LYS A 215 -0.80 4.56 12.93
C LYS A 215 -1.98 3.66 12.55
N VAL A 216 -2.54 3.79 11.35
CA VAL A 216 -3.70 2.99 10.91
C VAL A 216 -3.39 1.50 10.93
N ASN A 217 -2.16 1.09 10.63
CA ASN A 217 -1.79 -0.33 10.64
C ASN A 217 -1.74 -0.96 12.05
N TYR A 218 -1.72 -0.15 13.11
CA TYR A 218 -1.65 -0.66 14.50
C TYR A 218 -2.98 -1.26 14.99
N ILE A 219 -4.09 -0.96 14.33
CA ILE A 219 -5.41 -1.45 14.73
C ILE A 219 -5.80 -2.78 14.06
N PHE A 220 -4.94 -3.31 13.19
CA PHE A 220 -5.14 -4.62 12.56
C PHE A 220 -4.40 -5.71 13.34
N GLY A 221 -5.02 -6.88 13.42
CA GLY A 221 -4.42 -8.07 14.04
C GLY A 221 -3.57 -8.87 13.05
N ASP A 222 -3.21 -10.04 13.50
CA ASP A 222 -2.45 -11.06 12.78
C ASP A 222 -3.33 -12.00 11.94
N GLU A 223 -4.64 -11.72 11.87
CA GLU A 223 -5.55 -12.50 11.04
C GLU A 223 -5.13 -12.48 9.57
N ALA A 224 -5.04 -13.66 8.99
CA ALA A 224 -4.71 -13.86 7.59
C ALA A 224 -5.66 -14.84 6.93
N ASP A 225 -5.71 -14.83 5.60
CA ASP A 225 -6.38 -15.86 4.83
C ASP A 225 -5.67 -17.21 5.01
N GLU A 226 -6.44 -18.25 5.35
CA GLU A 226 -5.90 -19.58 5.68
C GLU A 226 -5.16 -20.26 4.52
N LEU A 227 -5.50 -19.92 3.28
CA LEU A 227 -4.95 -20.56 2.08
C LEU A 227 -3.73 -19.85 1.53
N ILE A 228 -3.77 -18.50 1.47
CA ILE A 228 -2.74 -17.70 0.83
C ILE A 228 -2.02 -16.78 1.80
N MET A 229 -2.34 -16.85 3.10
CA MET A 229 -1.71 -16.08 4.18
C MET A 229 -1.71 -14.56 3.95
N THR A 230 -2.69 -14.06 3.18
CA THR A 230 -2.86 -12.63 2.97
C THR A 230 -3.46 -11.98 4.21
N ALA A 231 -2.77 -11.01 4.78
CA ALA A 231 -3.22 -10.30 5.96
C ALA A 231 -4.54 -9.54 5.73
N LYS A 232 -5.42 -9.57 6.72
CA LYS A 232 -6.78 -9.03 6.66
C LYS A 232 -6.83 -7.54 6.98
N PHE A 233 -6.31 -6.71 6.09
CA PHE A 233 -6.26 -5.25 6.27
C PHE A 233 -7.47 -4.48 5.71
N LYS A 234 -8.49 -5.16 5.15
CA LYS A 234 -9.54 -4.48 4.38
C LYS A 234 -10.82 -4.21 5.14
N SER A 235 -11.02 -4.88 6.26
CA SER A 235 -12.22 -4.69 7.07
C SER A 235 -11.95 -5.07 8.51
N VAL A 236 -12.22 -4.15 9.41
CA VAL A 236 -12.10 -4.34 10.85
C VAL A 236 -13.20 -3.58 11.57
N ARG A 237 -13.71 -4.13 12.67
CA ARG A 237 -14.61 -3.42 13.59
C ARG A 237 -13.77 -2.55 14.51
N VAL A 238 -14.10 -1.28 14.60
CA VAL A 238 -13.38 -0.30 15.43
C VAL A 238 -14.34 0.40 16.36
N GLU A 239 -13.84 0.75 17.53
CA GLU A 239 -14.45 1.74 18.42
C GLU A 239 -13.84 3.11 18.14
N ILE A 240 -14.67 4.14 18.10
CA ILE A 240 -14.19 5.52 17.95
C ILE A 240 -14.27 6.29 19.26
N GLU A 241 -13.28 7.15 19.44
CA GLU A 241 -13.30 8.21 20.46
C GLU A 241 -13.29 9.56 19.74
N PRO A 242 -14.32 10.40 19.95
CA PRO A 242 -14.35 11.76 19.40
C PRO A 242 -13.34 12.65 20.13
N ILE A 243 -12.53 13.39 19.37
CA ILE A 243 -11.53 14.32 19.88
C ILE A 243 -11.94 15.73 19.51
N PHE A 244 -12.02 16.59 20.50
CA PHE A 244 -12.35 18.01 20.32
C PHE A 244 -11.06 18.81 20.33
N ILE A 245 -10.67 19.33 19.17
CA ILE A 245 -9.52 20.21 19.04
C ILE A 245 -10.04 21.65 19.21
N GLU A 246 -9.57 22.34 20.27
CA GLU A 246 -9.81 23.77 20.40
C GLU A 246 -9.20 24.48 19.20
N LYS A 247 -10.01 25.17 18.44
CA LYS A 247 -9.52 26.06 17.39
C LYS A 247 -8.84 27.22 18.05
N GLU A 248 -7.50 27.27 17.98
CA GLU A 248 -6.79 28.51 18.32
C GLU A 248 -7.42 29.65 17.51
N GLU A 249 -7.93 30.67 18.22
CA GLU A 249 -8.39 31.90 17.58
C GLU A 249 -7.18 32.50 16.84
N LYS A 250 -7.17 32.43 15.53
CA LYS A 250 -6.17 33.10 14.72
C LYS A 250 -6.34 34.60 14.87
N TRP A 251 -5.51 35.21 15.70
CA TRP A 251 -5.36 36.67 15.70
C TRP A 251 -4.64 37.08 14.42
N ILE A 252 -5.32 37.74 13.49
CA ILE A 252 -4.71 38.36 12.32
C ILE A 252 -4.29 39.76 12.74
N SER A 253 -2.98 40.00 12.89
CA SER A 253 -2.47 41.37 12.98
C SER A 253 -2.52 42.02 11.61
N ILE A 254 -3.45 42.93 11.42
CA ILE A 254 -3.47 43.79 10.23
C ILE A 254 -2.48 44.92 10.47
N VAL A 255 -1.31 44.82 9.88
CA VAL A 255 -0.36 45.95 9.82
C VAL A 255 -0.83 46.87 8.69
N THR A 256 -1.60 47.87 9.04
CA THR A 256 -1.89 48.97 8.13
C THR A 256 -0.68 49.88 8.05
N THR A 257 0.04 49.81 6.93
CA THR A 257 1.03 50.81 6.58
C THR A 257 0.32 52.09 6.12
N GLN A 258 -0.25 52.82 7.04
CA GLN A 258 -0.44 54.25 6.87
C GLN A 258 0.66 54.97 7.62
N LYS A 259 1.42 55.78 6.89
CA LYS A 259 2.27 56.81 7.48
C LYS A 259 1.38 57.65 8.42
N PHE A 260 1.69 57.59 9.67
CA PHE A 260 1.21 58.30 10.84
C PHE A 260 0.40 57.46 11.82
N MET A 261 0.98 57.38 13.02
CA MET A 261 0.54 56.90 14.29
C MET A 261 0.73 55.39 14.62
N ASN A 262 1.55 55.16 15.59
CA ASN A 262 1.77 53.95 16.37
C ASN A 262 0.47 53.54 17.11
N GLN A 263 -0.34 52.71 16.49
CA GLN A 263 -1.33 51.91 17.22
C GLN A 263 -1.59 50.61 16.46
N THR A 264 -1.23 49.51 17.08
CA THR A 264 -1.59 48.16 16.63
C THR A 264 -3.05 47.91 17.04
N VAL A 265 -3.92 47.75 16.06
CA VAL A 265 -5.35 47.38 16.33
C VAL A 265 -5.47 45.88 16.08
N PHE A 266 -5.90 45.15 17.11
CA PHE A 266 -6.29 43.75 16.99
C PHE A 266 -7.80 43.65 16.78
N GLN A 267 -8.21 42.98 15.73
CA GLN A 267 -9.62 42.67 15.49
C GLN A 267 -9.81 41.14 15.49
N LYS A 268 -10.86 40.71 16.18
CA LYS A 268 -11.33 39.32 16.22
C LYS A 268 -12.16 39.06 14.98
N LEU A 269 -11.82 38.03 14.20
CA LEU A 269 -12.62 37.53 13.08
C LEU A 269 -13.37 36.29 13.51
#